data_8924ced60d9a22f9ca8f5108b46b2e39
#
_entry.id   8924ced60d9a22f9ca8f5108b46b2e39
#
_cell.length_a   1.000
_cell.length_b   1.000
_cell.length_c   1.000
_cell.angle_alpha   90.00
_cell.angle_beta   90.00
_cell.angle_gamma   90.00
#
_symmetry.space_group_name_H-M   'P 1'
#
loop_
_entity.id
_entity.type
_entity.pdbx_description
1 polymer ?
#
loop_
_entity_poly.entity_id
_entity_poly.type
_entity_poly.pdbx_seq_one_letter_code
_entity_poly.pdbx_strand_id
1 'polypeptide(L)'
;MSIGLKIKELRIKEEITQECLANYLGISYQAISKWENDVTLPDVKLLKPISNFFGVTIDYLLDNENLDEEIFIQQTLETYQRLSNKGDMEEAIKLLRSGLNDYPKNYVIMSKLAQSLTTISKSTHEHMMQENAREALKLCDIIINNSNDFGLIDSAISTKFYSYIDLKEFDKAIDVANHRPSMWNSKDFLLYSAYRGEEANSYIQKMILILMDQLSSYMFSLTYKLKGGDNYTIKEKIIITKSAISIIDTVIDDKNYLFYSVRLSRFYTFLGMYFAQLDNPYEMYESLEKAKELALYYDSLSQNEKYTSIQINSQTYHPDETITNAEWTDFEVFKDMLKREAFDEFRTQERFLH
;
A
#
# COMPACT_ATOMS: atom_id res chain seq x y z
N MET A 1 -26.85 24.07 1.98
CA MET A 1 -28.30 24.60 2.03
C MET A 1 -28.60 24.92 3.48
N SER A 2 -29.47 25.92 3.79
CA SER A 2 -29.82 26.18 5.21
C SER A 2 -30.72 25.07 5.76
N ILE A 3 -30.66 24.83 7.08
CA ILE A 3 -31.49 23.81 7.73
C ILE A 3 -32.98 24.07 7.52
N GLY A 4 -33.41 25.35 7.47
CA GLY A 4 -34.79 25.69 7.22
C GLY A 4 -35.23 25.31 5.81
N LEU A 5 -34.41 25.56 4.79
CA LEU A 5 -34.71 25.15 3.41
C LEU A 5 -34.72 23.61 3.27
N LYS A 6 -33.85 22.89 4.00
CA LYS A 6 -33.81 21.41 4.02
C LYS A 6 -35.08 20.82 4.64
N ILE A 7 -35.56 21.39 5.76
CA ILE A 7 -36.85 21.04 6.38
C ILE A 7 -38.01 21.27 5.40
N LYS A 8 -38.02 22.41 4.68
CA LYS A 8 -39.03 22.71 3.68
C LYS A 8 -39.02 21.70 2.53
N GLU A 9 -37.85 21.36 2.00
CA GLU A 9 -37.67 20.36 0.95
C GLU A 9 -38.23 19.00 1.34
N LEU A 10 -37.84 18.50 2.53
CA LEU A 10 -38.33 17.24 3.08
C LEU A 10 -39.82 17.24 3.27
N ARG A 11 -40.36 18.30 3.84
CA ARG A 11 -41.80 18.46 4.06
C ARG A 11 -42.58 18.42 2.75
N ILE A 12 -42.13 19.16 1.73
CA ILE A 12 -42.77 19.17 0.41
C ILE A 12 -42.67 17.80 -0.25
N LYS A 13 -41.54 17.15 -0.17
CA LYS A 13 -41.32 15.82 -0.73
C LYS A 13 -42.25 14.76 -0.15
N GLU A 14 -42.60 14.89 1.13
CA GLU A 14 -43.51 13.99 1.82
C GLU A 14 -44.96 14.46 1.84
N GLU A 15 -45.28 15.56 1.08
CA GLU A 15 -46.60 16.15 0.96
C GLU A 15 -47.26 16.59 2.30
N ILE A 16 -46.41 17.03 3.25
CA ILE A 16 -46.80 17.37 4.63
C ILE A 16 -47.01 18.91 4.74
N THR A 17 -48.04 19.34 5.47
CA THR A 17 -48.28 20.78 5.74
C THR A 17 -47.37 21.27 6.88
N GLN A 18 -47.11 22.60 6.92
CA GLN A 18 -46.39 23.21 8.07
C GLN A 18 -47.12 22.97 9.39
N GLU A 19 -48.47 22.94 9.40
CA GLU A 19 -49.28 22.64 10.57
C GLU A 19 -49.08 21.19 11.06
N CYS A 20 -49.00 20.25 10.15
CA CYS A 20 -48.75 18.83 10.50
C CYS A 20 -47.42 18.68 11.21
N LEU A 21 -46.35 19.23 10.65
CA LEU A 21 -45.01 19.21 11.25
C LEU A 21 -44.99 19.96 12.60
N ALA A 22 -45.65 21.12 12.69
CA ALA A 22 -45.73 21.91 13.91
C ALA A 22 -46.44 21.15 15.03
N ASN A 23 -47.55 20.48 14.73
CA ASN A 23 -48.30 19.63 15.70
C ASN A 23 -47.44 18.49 16.19
N TYR A 24 -46.69 17.79 15.34
CA TYR A 24 -45.77 16.71 15.74
C TYR A 24 -44.68 17.21 16.70
N LEU A 25 -44.12 18.39 16.41
CA LEU A 25 -43.05 18.98 17.19
C LEU A 25 -43.55 19.75 18.44
N GLY A 26 -44.83 19.91 18.64
CA GLY A 26 -45.43 20.64 19.76
C GLY A 26 -45.14 22.14 19.75
N ILE A 27 -45.03 22.76 18.55
CA ILE A 27 -44.71 24.17 18.35
C ILE A 27 -45.75 24.86 17.44
N SER A 28 -45.69 26.19 17.27
CA SER A 28 -46.55 26.89 16.36
C SER A 28 -46.14 26.74 14.87
N TYR A 29 -47.12 26.77 13.95
CA TYR A 29 -46.83 26.74 12.52
C TYR A 29 -46.01 27.96 12.07
N GLN A 30 -46.16 29.12 12.76
CA GLN A 30 -45.35 30.30 12.51
C GLN A 30 -43.86 30.07 12.77
N ALA A 31 -43.52 29.19 13.71
CA ALA A 31 -42.13 28.81 13.97
C ALA A 31 -41.56 28.03 12.76
N ILE A 32 -42.31 27.05 12.24
CA ILE A 32 -41.94 26.30 11.03
C ILE A 32 -41.77 27.24 9.85
N SER A 33 -42.76 28.16 9.65
CA SER A 33 -42.69 29.14 8.57
C SER A 33 -41.45 30.06 8.65
N LYS A 34 -41.08 30.48 9.88
CA LYS A 34 -39.82 31.25 10.09
C LYS A 34 -38.57 30.47 9.74
N TRP A 35 -38.51 29.19 10.09
CA TRP A 35 -37.39 28.32 9.75
C TRP A 35 -37.28 28.15 8.23
N GLU A 36 -38.38 27.79 7.57
CA GLU A 36 -38.42 27.57 6.12
C GLU A 36 -38.14 28.82 5.26
N ASN A 37 -38.21 30.01 5.86
CA ASN A 37 -37.87 31.30 5.24
C ASN A 37 -36.55 31.88 5.78
N ASP A 38 -35.76 31.08 6.50
CA ASP A 38 -34.45 31.46 7.09
C ASP A 38 -34.51 32.71 8.02
N VAL A 39 -35.67 32.97 8.64
CA VAL A 39 -35.80 34.06 9.60
C VAL A 39 -35.27 33.70 10.95
N THR A 40 -35.44 32.42 11.36
CA THR A 40 -34.89 31.84 12.60
C THR A 40 -34.46 30.39 12.38
N LEU A 41 -33.57 29.90 13.21
CA LEU A 41 -33.17 28.50 13.22
C LEU A 41 -34.01 27.64 14.21
N PRO A 42 -34.17 26.33 13.97
CA PRO A 42 -34.74 25.43 14.95
C PRO A 42 -33.88 25.39 16.23
N ASP A 43 -34.51 25.21 17.39
CA ASP A 43 -33.78 24.90 18.62
C ASP A 43 -33.07 23.55 18.46
N VAL A 44 -31.85 23.46 18.97
CA VAL A 44 -31.00 22.23 18.91
C VAL A 44 -31.76 21.02 19.47
N LYS A 45 -32.61 21.20 20.49
CA LYS A 45 -33.42 20.13 21.07
C LYS A 45 -34.48 19.57 20.09
N LEU A 46 -34.85 20.30 19.07
CA LEU A 46 -35.82 19.88 18.05
C LEU A 46 -35.18 19.15 16.87
N LEU A 47 -33.83 19.18 16.73
CA LEU A 47 -33.15 18.51 15.62
C LEU A 47 -33.42 17.00 15.62
N LYS A 48 -33.35 16.35 16.79
CA LYS A 48 -33.62 14.92 16.89
C LYS A 48 -35.08 14.56 16.59
N PRO A 49 -36.11 15.26 17.13
CA PRO A 49 -37.48 15.05 16.70
C PRO A 49 -37.71 15.28 15.18
N ILE A 50 -37.11 16.32 14.59
CA ILE A 50 -37.22 16.59 13.14
C ILE A 50 -36.58 15.46 12.33
N SER A 51 -35.37 15.04 12.70
CA SER A 51 -34.65 13.93 12.10
C SER A 51 -35.48 12.63 12.14
N ASN A 52 -36.08 12.31 13.30
CA ASN A 52 -36.93 11.14 13.45
C ASN A 52 -38.21 11.21 12.63
N PHE A 53 -38.82 12.41 12.50
CA PHE A 53 -40.03 12.62 11.73
C PHE A 53 -39.83 12.33 10.24
N PHE A 54 -38.71 12.80 9.67
CA PHE A 54 -38.38 12.61 8.27
C PHE A 54 -37.55 11.36 7.96
N GLY A 55 -37.14 10.58 8.99
CA GLY A 55 -36.32 9.40 8.79
C GLY A 55 -34.90 9.70 8.25
N VAL A 56 -34.39 10.90 8.51
CA VAL A 56 -33.05 11.35 8.08
C VAL A 56 -32.11 11.52 9.28
N THR A 57 -30.81 11.64 9.04
CA THR A 57 -29.84 11.95 10.11
C THR A 57 -29.87 13.43 10.48
N ILE A 58 -29.37 13.78 11.68
CA ILE A 58 -29.21 15.20 12.05
C ILE A 58 -28.16 15.88 11.15
N ASP A 59 -27.10 15.14 10.77
CA ASP A 59 -26.07 15.61 9.86
C ASP A 59 -26.66 15.98 8.49
N TYR A 60 -27.58 15.17 7.98
CA TYR A 60 -28.33 15.50 6.77
C TYR A 60 -29.10 16.81 6.90
N LEU A 61 -29.80 17.03 8.05
CA LEU A 61 -30.53 18.27 8.32
C LEU A 61 -29.63 19.50 8.40
N LEU A 62 -28.40 19.34 8.91
CA LEU A 62 -27.42 20.40 9.07
C LEU A 62 -26.61 20.66 7.78
N ASP A 63 -26.94 19.94 6.70
CA ASP A 63 -26.16 19.96 5.44
C ASP A 63 -24.68 19.62 5.67
N ASN A 64 -24.47 18.84 6.70
CA ASN A 64 -23.14 18.35 7.11
C ASN A 64 -22.85 17.01 6.42
N GLU A 65 -23.33 16.84 5.19
CA GLU A 65 -22.80 15.81 4.30
C GLU A 65 -21.37 16.26 3.98
N ASN A 66 -20.41 15.45 4.42
CA ASN A 66 -18.98 15.73 4.30
C ASN A 66 -18.47 15.70 2.85
N LEU A 67 -19.25 16.24 1.92
CA LEU A 67 -18.87 16.28 0.50
C LEU A 67 -17.54 17.04 0.30
N ASP A 68 -17.35 18.14 1.05
CA ASP A 68 -16.11 18.91 0.99
C ASP A 68 -14.94 18.10 1.58
N GLU A 69 -15.18 17.33 2.67
CA GLU A 69 -14.19 16.45 3.25
C GLU A 69 -13.84 15.28 2.30
N GLU A 70 -14.86 14.64 1.70
CA GLU A 70 -14.64 13.54 0.75
C GLU A 70 -13.85 14.00 -0.47
N ILE A 71 -14.18 15.15 -1.06
CA ILE A 71 -13.45 15.76 -2.18
C ILE A 71 -12.02 16.07 -1.76
N PHE A 72 -11.82 16.68 -0.58
CA PHE A 72 -10.51 16.99 -0.05
C PHE A 72 -9.65 15.73 0.14
N ILE A 73 -10.23 14.67 0.72
CA ILE A 73 -9.54 13.39 0.92
C ILE A 73 -9.12 12.82 -0.43
N GLN A 74 -10.06 12.75 -1.39
CA GLN A 74 -9.76 12.20 -2.72
C GLN A 74 -8.62 12.97 -3.39
N GLN A 75 -8.66 14.30 -3.43
CA GLN A 75 -7.60 15.13 -4.00
C GLN A 75 -6.25 14.95 -3.28
N THR A 76 -6.29 14.81 -1.95
CA THR A 76 -5.11 14.55 -1.14
C THR A 76 -4.50 13.19 -1.49
N LEU A 77 -5.31 12.15 -1.63
CA LEU A 77 -4.85 10.80 -1.98
C LEU A 77 -4.31 10.72 -3.41
N GLU A 78 -4.95 11.37 -4.37
CA GLU A 78 -4.46 11.46 -5.76
C GLU A 78 -3.10 12.17 -5.82
N THR A 79 -2.96 13.28 -5.09
CA THR A 79 -1.68 14.02 -5.02
C THR A 79 -0.61 13.21 -4.30
N TYR A 80 -0.96 12.54 -3.20
CA TYR A 80 -0.10 11.59 -2.50
C TYR A 80 0.41 10.50 -3.44
N GLN A 81 -0.48 9.86 -4.21
CA GLN A 81 -0.10 8.79 -5.14
C GLN A 81 0.89 9.28 -6.18
N ARG A 82 0.66 10.47 -6.73
CA ARG A 82 1.57 11.10 -7.71
C ARG A 82 2.95 11.39 -7.13
N LEU A 83 3.02 11.90 -5.88
CA LEU A 83 4.29 12.16 -5.21
C LEU A 83 5.03 10.84 -4.89
N SER A 84 4.32 9.86 -4.37
CA SER A 84 4.89 8.55 -4.05
C SER A 84 5.45 7.83 -5.28
N ASN A 85 4.75 7.90 -6.41
CA ASN A 85 5.21 7.31 -7.68
C ASN A 85 6.48 7.99 -8.23
N LYS A 86 6.71 9.26 -7.86
CA LYS A 86 7.94 9.99 -8.21
C LYS A 86 9.10 9.78 -7.23
N GLY A 87 8.86 9.10 -6.12
CA GLY A 87 9.84 9.00 -5.03
C GLY A 87 9.86 10.17 -4.05
N ASP A 88 9.00 11.21 -4.24
CA ASP A 88 8.94 12.43 -3.42
C ASP A 88 8.24 12.17 -2.07
N MET A 89 8.73 11.19 -1.30
CA MET A 89 8.06 10.73 -0.07
C MET A 89 8.04 11.77 1.04
N GLU A 90 9.03 12.66 1.12
CA GLU A 90 9.03 13.75 2.11
C GLU A 90 7.89 14.73 1.87
N GLU A 91 7.66 15.13 0.62
CA GLU A 91 6.56 16.01 0.26
C GLU A 91 5.20 15.30 0.42
N ALA A 92 5.14 14.00 0.13
CA ALA A 92 3.95 13.19 0.36
C ALA A 92 3.57 13.15 1.86
N ILE A 93 4.55 12.99 2.75
CA ILE A 93 4.34 13.01 4.21
C ILE A 93 3.89 14.41 4.69
N LYS A 94 4.49 15.49 4.18
CA LYS A 94 4.07 16.87 4.50
C LYS A 94 2.63 17.13 4.09
N LEU A 95 2.23 16.68 2.91
CA LEU A 95 0.85 16.77 2.43
C LEU A 95 -0.12 16.05 3.37
N LEU A 96 0.18 14.81 3.77
CA LEU A 96 -0.67 14.04 4.67
C LEU A 96 -0.77 14.67 6.07
N ARG A 97 0.33 15.22 6.59
CA ARG A 97 0.31 15.97 7.87
C ARG A 97 -0.54 17.24 7.78
N SER A 98 -0.45 17.98 6.66
CA SER A 98 -1.33 19.13 6.43
C SER A 98 -2.80 18.71 6.42
N GLY A 99 -3.13 17.61 5.71
CA GLY A 99 -4.49 17.10 5.66
C GLY A 99 -5.03 16.71 7.05
N LEU A 100 -4.18 16.19 7.94
CA LEU A 100 -4.57 15.89 9.32
C LEU A 100 -4.72 17.15 10.20
N ASN A 101 -4.11 18.29 9.86
CA ASN A 101 -4.38 19.54 10.55
C ASN A 101 -5.81 20.05 10.22
N ASP A 102 -6.26 19.86 8.98
CA ASP A 102 -7.61 20.25 8.55
C ASP A 102 -8.65 19.23 9.02
N TYR A 103 -8.34 17.92 8.96
CA TYR A 103 -9.23 16.83 9.34
C TYR A 103 -8.54 15.85 10.33
N PRO A 104 -8.40 16.24 11.62
CA PRO A 104 -7.58 15.48 12.60
C PRO A 104 -8.08 14.07 12.93
N LYS A 105 -9.34 13.76 12.60
CA LYS A 105 -9.96 12.42 12.81
C LYS A 105 -10.14 11.65 11.51
N ASN A 106 -9.52 12.07 10.42
CA ASN A 106 -9.59 11.33 9.18
C ASN A 106 -8.65 10.12 9.21
N TYR A 107 -9.21 8.95 9.45
CA TYR A 107 -8.43 7.72 9.60
C TYR A 107 -7.82 7.22 8.27
N VAL A 108 -8.34 7.64 7.11
CA VAL A 108 -7.76 7.29 5.81
C VAL A 108 -6.42 8.00 5.61
N ILE A 109 -6.40 9.35 5.80
CA ILE A 109 -5.17 10.15 5.74
C ILE A 109 -4.18 9.68 6.82
N MET A 110 -4.68 9.40 8.04
CA MET A 110 -3.87 8.91 9.16
C MET A 110 -3.19 7.57 8.84
N SER A 111 -3.92 6.65 8.23
CA SER A 111 -3.39 5.34 7.81
C SER A 111 -2.32 5.50 6.73
N LYS A 112 -2.54 6.37 5.73
CA LYS A 112 -1.55 6.67 4.69
C LYS A 112 -0.29 7.31 5.28
N LEU A 113 -0.43 8.24 6.23
CA LEU A 113 0.72 8.83 6.93
C LEU A 113 1.52 7.78 7.68
N ALA A 114 0.86 6.93 8.47
CA ALA A 114 1.54 5.87 9.22
C ALA A 114 2.32 4.90 8.30
N GLN A 115 1.71 4.49 7.17
CA GLN A 115 2.38 3.66 6.16
C GLN A 115 3.59 4.36 5.54
N SER A 116 3.45 5.65 5.19
CA SER A 116 4.51 6.44 4.57
C SER A 116 5.72 6.62 5.49
N LEU A 117 5.48 6.81 6.79
CA LEU A 117 6.53 6.92 7.79
C LEU A 117 7.38 5.64 7.90
N THR A 118 6.78 4.46 7.81
CA THR A 118 7.51 3.18 7.80
C THR A 118 8.18 2.88 6.46
N THR A 119 7.67 3.44 5.37
CA THR A 119 8.26 3.25 4.03
C THR A 119 9.50 4.11 3.84
N ILE A 120 9.44 5.41 4.20
CA ILE A 120 10.57 6.34 4.07
C ILE A 120 11.72 5.98 5.02
N SER A 121 11.42 5.35 6.15
CA SER A 121 12.43 4.99 7.13
C SER A 121 13.54 4.09 6.57
N LYS A 122 13.25 3.33 5.51
CA LYS A 122 14.23 2.46 4.84
C LYS A 122 15.34 3.20 4.10
N SER A 123 15.14 4.48 3.79
CA SER A 123 16.11 5.35 3.08
C SER A 123 16.75 6.41 3.97
N THR A 124 16.40 6.46 5.28
CA THR A 124 16.83 7.50 6.21
C THR A 124 17.83 6.97 7.27
N HIS A 125 18.46 7.88 8.00
CA HIS A 125 19.33 7.52 9.13
C HIS A 125 18.55 6.80 10.24
N GLU A 126 19.20 5.87 10.94
CA GLU A 126 18.58 4.99 11.96
C GLU A 126 17.77 5.77 13.02
N HIS A 127 18.23 6.95 13.44
CA HIS A 127 17.51 7.78 14.41
C HIS A 127 16.16 8.27 13.85
N MET A 128 16.13 8.80 12.63
CA MET A 128 14.88 9.24 11.98
C MET A 128 13.93 8.05 11.73
N MET A 129 14.48 6.91 11.37
CA MET A 129 13.71 5.67 11.22
C MET A 129 12.95 5.31 12.50
N GLN A 130 13.65 5.39 13.65
CA GLN A 130 13.03 5.10 14.95
C GLN A 130 11.99 6.14 15.36
N GLU A 131 12.19 7.43 15.05
CA GLU A 131 11.21 8.49 15.33
C GLU A 131 9.96 8.29 14.49
N ASN A 132 10.12 8.06 13.18
CA ASN A 132 9.02 7.77 12.26
C ASN A 132 8.23 6.53 12.70
N ALA A 133 8.91 5.46 13.11
CA ALA A 133 8.26 4.24 13.60
C ALA A 133 7.45 4.50 14.88
N ARG A 134 7.96 5.31 15.82
CA ARG A 134 7.21 5.70 17.03
C ARG A 134 5.99 6.57 16.71
N GLU A 135 6.08 7.48 15.73
CA GLU A 135 4.95 8.28 15.27
C GLU A 135 3.92 7.37 14.61
N ALA A 136 4.33 6.47 13.72
CA ALA A 136 3.46 5.51 13.06
C ALA A 136 2.70 4.63 14.07
N LEU A 137 3.36 4.14 15.14
CA LEU A 137 2.71 3.37 16.21
C LEU A 137 1.57 4.15 16.87
N LYS A 138 1.79 5.44 17.18
CA LYS A 138 0.74 6.30 17.79
C LYS A 138 -0.47 6.44 16.87
N LEU A 139 -0.24 6.68 15.58
CA LEU A 139 -1.30 6.79 14.58
C LEU A 139 -2.06 5.47 14.44
N CYS A 140 -1.35 4.34 14.39
CA CYS A 140 -1.96 3.01 14.35
C CYS A 140 -2.84 2.74 15.58
N ASP A 141 -2.36 3.07 16.79
CA ASP A 141 -3.16 2.88 18.02
C ASP A 141 -4.43 3.74 18.01
N ILE A 142 -4.38 4.97 17.46
CA ILE A 142 -5.57 5.81 17.29
C ILE A 142 -6.56 5.15 16.34
N ILE A 143 -6.12 4.66 15.19
CA ILE A 143 -6.99 4.00 14.19
C ILE A 143 -7.62 2.74 14.78
N ILE A 144 -6.83 1.86 15.42
CA ILE A 144 -7.28 0.59 15.96
C ILE A 144 -8.36 0.81 17.05
N ASN A 145 -8.20 1.84 17.88
CA ASN A 145 -9.10 2.09 19.01
C ASN A 145 -10.37 2.88 18.62
N ASN A 146 -10.39 3.58 17.51
CA ASN A 146 -11.46 4.54 17.21
C ASN A 146 -12.12 4.33 15.84
N SER A 147 -11.52 3.62 14.90
CA SER A 147 -12.13 3.32 13.60
C SER A 147 -13.07 2.12 13.70
N ASN A 148 -14.15 2.17 12.91
CA ASN A 148 -15.04 1.01 12.68
C ASN A 148 -14.77 0.36 11.31
N ASP A 149 -13.85 0.89 10.51
CA ASP A 149 -13.46 0.34 9.23
C ASP A 149 -12.43 -0.76 9.41
N PHE A 150 -12.83 -2.01 9.13
CA PHE A 150 -11.97 -3.17 9.23
C PHE A 150 -10.73 -3.10 8.33
N GLY A 151 -10.83 -2.48 7.14
CA GLY A 151 -9.71 -2.32 6.23
C GLY A 151 -8.64 -1.38 6.79
N LEU A 152 -9.06 -0.28 7.40
CA LEU A 152 -8.16 0.67 8.06
C LEU A 152 -7.52 0.06 9.31
N ILE A 153 -8.28 -0.69 10.11
CA ILE A 153 -7.77 -1.40 11.30
C ILE A 153 -6.73 -2.45 10.87
N ASP A 154 -7.04 -3.24 9.85
CA ASP A 154 -6.15 -4.26 9.31
C ASP A 154 -4.83 -3.67 8.81
N SER A 155 -4.92 -2.57 8.06
CA SER A 155 -3.78 -1.80 7.58
C SER A 155 -2.95 -1.21 8.72
N ALA A 156 -3.59 -0.68 9.76
CA ALA A 156 -2.92 -0.15 10.94
C ALA A 156 -2.18 -1.25 11.72
N ILE A 157 -2.78 -2.44 11.87
CA ILE A 157 -2.10 -3.59 12.50
C ILE A 157 -0.87 -4.00 11.69
N SER A 158 -0.96 -4.04 10.37
CA SER A 158 0.16 -4.36 9.50
C SER A 158 1.28 -3.31 9.61
N THR A 159 0.93 -2.02 9.64
CA THR A 159 1.89 -0.92 9.83
C THR A 159 2.56 -0.98 11.20
N LYS A 160 1.79 -1.32 12.25
CA LYS A 160 2.29 -1.53 13.61
C LYS A 160 3.35 -2.64 13.67
N PHE A 161 3.12 -3.74 12.95
CA PHE A 161 4.11 -4.82 12.80
C PHE A 161 5.43 -4.29 12.22
N TYR A 162 5.38 -3.58 11.09
CA TYR A 162 6.60 -3.03 10.47
C TYR A 162 7.27 -1.97 11.32
N SER A 163 6.51 -1.15 12.05
CA SER A 163 7.06 -0.18 13.00
C SER A 163 7.88 -0.85 14.11
N TYR A 164 7.43 -2.00 14.64
CA TYR A 164 8.21 -2.77 15.62
C TYR A 164 9.46 -3.38 15.00
N ILE A 165 9.43 -3.81 13.72
CA ILE A 165 10.62 -4.25 13.00
C ILE A 165 11.65 -3.13 12.90
N ASP A 166 11.22 -1.90 12.52
CA ASP A 166 12.09 -0.72 12.40
C ASP A 166 12.69 -0.31 13.75
N LEU A 167 11.95 -0.52 14.84
CA LEU A 167 12.44 -0.30 16.21
C LEU A 167 13.32 -1.45 16.74
N LYS A 168 13.50 -2.54 15.99
CA LYS A 168 14.17 -3.78 16.41
C LYS A 168 13.49 -4.47 17.60
N GLU A 169 12.22 -4.18 17.86
CA GLU A 169 11.39 -4.79 18.91
C GLU A 169 10.71 -6.07 18.38
N PHE A 170 11.52 -7.07 18.00
CA PHE A 170 11.07 -8.26 17.27
C PHE A 170 10.03 -9.07 18.03
N ASP A 171 10.13 -9.17 19.36
CA ASP A 171 9.15 -9.91 20.17
C ASP A 171 7.74 -9.29 20.05
N LYS A 172 7.64 -7.97 20.04
CA LYS A 172 6.36 -7.27 19.84
C LYS A 172 5.85 -7.43 18.41
N ALA A 173 6.74 -7.43 17.41
CA ALA A 173 6.34 -7.71 16.03
C ALA A 173 5.78 -9.13 15.89
N ILE A 174 6.43 -10.13 16.49
CA ILE A 174 5.98 -11.52 16.53
C ILE A 174 4.61 -11.63 17.20
N ASP A 175 4.40 -10.94 18.34
CA ASP A 175 3.12 -10.92 19.04
C ASP A 175 2.00 -10.37 18.15
N VAL A 176 2.22 -9.24 17.50
CA VAL A 176 1.25 -8.67 16.51
C VAL A 176 0.94 -9.68 15.41
N ALA A 177 1.96 -10.34 14.86
CA ALA A 177 1.77 -11.31 13.77
C ALA A 177 0.98 -12.55 14.22
N ASN A 178 1.19 -13.05 15.45
CA ASN A 178 0.50 -14.21 16.00
C ASN A 178 -1.02 -14.00 16.18
N HIS A 179 -1.47 -12.76 16.27
CA HIS A 179 -2.90 -12.41 16.34
C HIS A 179 -3.56 -12.25 14.95
N ARG A 180 -2.80 -12.46 13.85
CA ARG A 180 -3.34 -12.42 12.49
C ARG A 180 -3.90 -13.78 12.06
N PRO A 181 -4.89 -13.80 11.15
CA PRO A 181 -5.36 -15.04 10.56
C PRO A 181 -4.20 -15.80 9.89
N SER A 182 -4.21 -17.12 10.01
CA SER A 182 -3.29 -17.96 9.24
C SER A 182 -3.53 -17.79 7.74
N MET A 183 -2.53 -18.11 6.92
CA MET A 183 -2.62 -18.05 5.46
C MET A 183 -3.89 -18.73 4.93
N TRP A 184 -4.26 -19.89 5.48
CA TRP A 184 -5.43 -20.67 5.07
C TRP A 184 -6.77 -19.98 5.36
N ASN A 185 -6.81 -19.07 6.33
CA ASN A 185 -8.00 -18.30 6.72
C ASN A 185 -7.90 -16.84 6.23
N SER A 186 -6.92 -16.52 5.39
CA SER A 186 -6.79 -15.20 4.79
C SER A 186 -7.89 -14.99 3.73
N LYS A 187 -8.25 -13.72 3.51
CA LYS A 187 -9.18 -13.32 2.44
C LYS A 187 -8.84 -13.96 1.11
N ASP A 188 -7.55 -13.98 0.78
CA ASP A 188 -7.10 -14.46 -0.54
C ASP A 188 -7.35 -15.94 -0.73
N PHE A 189 -7.11 -16.77 0.28
CA PHE A 189 -7.41 -18.19 0.21
C PHE A 189 -8.92 -18.50 0.23
N LEU A 190 -9.71 -17.69 0.94
CA LEU A 190 -11.17 -17.85 0.96
C LEU A 190 -11.81 -17.47 -0.37
N LEU A 191 -11.34 -16.39 -0.99
CA LEU A 191 -11.84 -15.93 -2.30
C LEU A 191 -11.57 -16.96 -3.42
N TYR A 192 -10.43 -17.64 -3.39
CA TYR A 192 -10.16 -18.75 -4.31
C TYR A 192 -11.30 -19.78 -4.36
N SER A 193 -11.87 -20.10 -3.20
CA SER A 193 -12.98 -21.07 -3.10
C SER A 193 -14.34 -20.49 -3.53
N ALA A 194 -14.49 -19.18 -3.57
CA ALA A 194 -15.77 -18.49 -3.84
C ALA A 194 -15.95 -18.12 -5.31
N TYR A 195 -14.89 -17.70 -6.00
CA TYR A 195 -14.96 -17.27 -7.40
C TYR A 195 -15.31 -18.41 -8.35
N ARG A 196 -15.93 -18.10 -9.51
CA ARG A 196 -16.32 -19.04 -10.56
C ARG A 196 -16.04 -18.45 -11.94
N GLY A 197 -15.92 -19.32 -12.97
CA GLY A 197 -15.76 -18.91 -14.36
C GLY A 197 -14.50 -18.06 -14.62
N GLU A 198 -14.66 -17.00 -15.38
CA GLU A 198 -13.56 -16.10 -15.78
C GLU A 198 -12.94 -15.35 -14.58
N GLU A 199 -13.77 -14.95 -13.61
CA GLU A 199 -13.28 -14.32 -12.38
C GLU A 199 -12.36 -15.26 -11.59
N ALA A 200 -12.75 -16.54 -11.47
CA ALA A 200 -11.91 -17.55 -10.83
C ALA A 200 -10.58 -17.73 -11.58
N ASN A 201 -10.63 -17.81 -12.92
CA ASN A 201 -9.42 -17.96 -13.72
C ASN A 201 -8.46 -16.77 -13.52
N SER A 202 -8.96 -15.54 -13.63
CA SER A 202 -8.16 -14.34 -13.43
C SER A 202 -7.59 -14.28 -12.00
N TYR A 203 -8.41 -14.63 -10.99
CA TYR A 203 -7.96 -14.63 -9.60
C TYR A 203 -6.89 -15.70 -9.32
N ILE A 204 -7.04 -16.90 -9.87
CA ILE A 204 -6.06 -17.99 -9.76
C ILE A 204 -4.71 -17.54 -10.38
N GLN A 205 -4.73 -16.95 -11.56
CA GLN A 205 -3.53 -16.43 -12.22
C GLN A 205 -2.83 -15.35 -11.40
N LYS A 206 -3.59 -14.44 -10.77
CA LYS A 206 -3.07 -13.47 -9.81
C LYS A 206 -2.41 -14.15 -8.62
N MET A 207 -3.06 -15.18 -8.06
CA MET A 207 -2.50 -15.92 -6.92
C MET A 207 -1.23 -16.69 -7.29
N ILE A 208 -1.13 -17.23 -8.51
CA ILE A 208 0.10 -17.85 -9.02
C ILE A 208 1.25 -16.85 -8.99
N LEU A 209 1.06 -15.62 -9.49
CA LEU A 209 2.08 -14.58 -9.44
C LEU A 209 2.50 -14.23 -8.01
N ILE A 210 1.53 -14.04 -7.10
CA ILE A 210 1.80 -13.72 -5.69
C ILE A 210 2.58 -14.86 -5.02
N LEU A 211 2.17 -16.11 -5.19
CA LEU A 211 2.84 -17.26 -4.57
C LEU A 211 4.22 -17.51 -5.17
N MET A 212 4.39 -17.34 -6.47
CA MET A 212 5.67 -17.40 -7.15
C MET A 212 6.65 -16.36 -6.56
N ASP A 213 6.19 -15.10 -6.42
CA ASP A 213 6.99 -14.01 -5.85
C ASP A 213 7.39 -14.32 -4.40
N GLN A 214 6.44 -14.74 -3.58
CA GLN A 214 6.69 -15.07 -2.18
C GLN A 214 7.65 -16.26 -2.03
N LEU A 215 7.43 -17.33 -2.78
CA LEU A 215 8.28 -18.53 -2.72
C LEU A 215 9.71 -18.22 -3.17
N SER A 216 9.89 -17.55 -4.32
CA SER A 216 11.20 -17.16 -4.81
C SER A 216 11.92 -16.20 -3.85
N SER A 217 11.19 -15.26 -3.24
CA SER A 217 11.71 -14.33 -2.23
C SER A 217 12.12 -15.03 -0.94
N TYR A 218 11.33 -15.99 -0.44
CA TYR A 218 11.69 -16.76 0.76
C TYR A 218 12.92 -17.62 0.52
N MET A 219 13.01 -18.32 -0.62
CA MET A 219 14.19 -19.09 -0.98
C MET A 219 15.42 -18.19 -1.06
N PHE A 220 15.33 -17.07 -1.74
CA PHE A 220 16.43 -16.12 -1.83
C PHE A 220 16.81 -15.54 -0.45
N SER A 221 15.84 -15.31 0.45
CA SER A 221 16.09 -14.82 1.80
C SER A 221 16.95 -15.78 2.66
N LEU A 222 16.98 -17.06 2.34
CA LEU A 222 17.88 -18.01 3.00
C LEU A 222 19.37 -17.71 2.72
N THR A 223 19.66 -17.00 1.64
CA THR A 223 21.04 -16.66 1.26
C THR A 223 21.56 -15.40 1.94
N TYR A 224 20.71 -14.65 2.66
CA TYR A 224 21.07 -13.43 3.36
C TYR A 224 21.50 -13.69 4.81
N LYS A 225 22.60 -13.05 5.19
CA LYS A 225 23.14 -13.08 6.56
C LYS A 225 22.16 -12.54 7.62
N LEU A 226 21.24 -11.64 7.23
CA LEU A 226 20.36 -10.91 8.15
C LEU A 226 19.21 -11.75 8.76
N LYS A 227 18.81 -12.86 8.12
CA LYS A 227 17.62 -13.63 8.56
C LYS A 227 17.91 -15.00 9.13
N GLY A 228 19.12 -15.32 9.48
CA GLY A 228 19.45 -16.64 10.04
C GLY A 228 20.93 -16.91 10.09
N GLY A 229 21.76 -15.92 9.79
CA GLY A 229 23.21 -16.09 9.77
C GLY A 229 23.71 -16.81 8.53
N ASP A 230 25.01 -17.09 8.52
CA ASP A 230 25.66 -17.84 7.44
C ASP A 230 25.43 -19.35 7.62
N ASN A 231 24.18 -19.80 7.54
CA ASN A 231 23.83 -21.21 7.66
C ASN A 231 24.14 -22.01 6.38
N TYR A 232 24.46 -21.30 5.29
CA TYR A 232 24.70 -21.90 3.98
C TYR A 232 26.06 -21.51 3.43
N THR A 233 26.78 -22.48 2.88
CA THR A 233 28.02 -22.25 2.12
C THR A 233 27.72 -21.48 0.82
N ILE A 234 28.73 -20.84 0.24
CA ILE A 234 28.57 -20.13 -1.03
C ILE A 234 27.99 -21.03 -2.14
N LYS A 235 28.40 -22.29 -2.19
CA LYS A 235 27.88 -23.26 -3.17
C LYS A 235 26.39 -23.54 -2.95
N GLU A 236 25.95 -23.67 -1.72
CA GLU A 236 24.53 -23.84 -1.37
C GLU A 236 23.73 -22.58 -1.68
N LYS A 237 24.27 -21.37 -1.41
CA LYS A 237 23.64 -20.10 -1.80
C LYS A 237 23.43 -20.00 -3.31
N ILE A 238 24.38 -20.46 -4.11
CA ILE A 238 24.23 -20.54 -5.58
C ILE A 238 23.07 -21.46 -5.96
N ILE A 239 23.01 -22.67 -5.37
CA ILE A 239 21.92 -23.63 -5.63
C ILE A 239 20.56 -23.01 -5.28
N ILE A 240 20.43 -22.43 -4.08
CA ILE A 240 19.20 -21.82 -3.60
C ILE A 240 18.77 -20.66 -4.54
N THR A 241 19.70 -19.79 -4.93
CA THR A 241 19.40 -18.66 -5.81
C THR A 241 18.98 -19.12 -7.21
N LYS A 242 19.68 -20.13 -7.77
CA LYS A 242 19.27 -20.74 -9.05
C LYS A 242 17.89 -21.38 -8.98
N SER A 243 17.54 -22.01 -7.86
CA SER A 243 16.20 -22.56 -7.65
C SER A 243 15.13 -21.46 -7.56
N ALA A 244 15.44 -20.32 -6.91
CA ALA A 244 14.53 -19.18 -6.86
C ALA A 244 14.28 -18.57 -8.26
N ILE A 245 15.31 -18.48 -9.09
CA ILE A 245 15.20 -18.08 -10.51
C ILE A 245 14.34 -19.08 -11.28
N SER A 246 14.58 -20.39 -11.12
CA SER A 246 13.84 -21.43 -11.82
C SER A 246 12.33 -21.42 -11.52
N ILE A 247 11.93 -21.01 -10.33
CA ILE A 247 10.50 -20.85 -10.00
C ILE A 247 9.87 -19.76 -10.89
N ILE A 248 10.54 -18.62 -11.05
CA ILE A 248 10.06 -17.52 -11.91
C ILE A 248 10.05 -17.99 -13.37
N ASP A 249 11.12 -18.62 -13.84
CA ASP A 249 11.22 -19.16 -15.21
C ASP A 249 10.17 -20.23 -15.53
N THR A 250 9.69 -20.97 -14.52
CA THR A 250 8.66 -21.98 -14.68
C THR A 250 7.27 -21.36 -14.87
N VAL A 251 7.00 -20.25 -14.18
CA VAL A 251 5.71 -19.55 -14.27
C VAL A 251 5.69 -18.59 -15.46
N ILE A 252 6.84 -17.96 -15.78
CA ILE A 252 7.01 -17.03 -16.91
C ILE A 252 7.92 -17.70 -17.95
N ASP A 253 7.37 -18.73 -18.59
CA ASP A 253 8.11 -19.65 -19.45
C ASP A 253 8.54 -19.04 -20.81
N ASP A 254 7.85 -18.00 -21.27
CA ASP A 254 8.17 -17.22 -22.46
C ASP A 254 9.14 -16.05 -22.23
N LYS A 255 9.57 -15.86 -20.97
CA LYS A 255 10.52 -14.83 -20.53
C LYS A 255 10.03 -13.38 -20.67
N ASN A 256 8.75 -13.17 -20.86
CA ASN A 256 8.12 -11.86 -20.75
C ASN A 256 7.94 -11.46 -19.27
N TYR A 257 9.06 -11.20 -18.58
CA TYR A 257 9.13 -11.05 -17.14
C TYR A 257 8.47 -9.80 -16.60
N LEU A 258 8.34 -8.74 -17.38
CA LEU A 258 7.79 -7.44 -16.97
C LEU A 258 8.32 -7.02 -15.57
N PHE A 259 7.44 -6.84 -14.58
CA PHE A 259 7.83 -6.50 -13.19
C PHE A 259 8.91 -7.44 -12.62
N TYR A 260 8.85 -8.74 -12.93
CA TYR A 260 9.78 -9.71 -12.33
C TYR A 260 11.20 -9.64 -12.90
N SER A 261 11.44 -8.86 -13.94
CA SER A 261 12.79 -8.60 -14.46
C SER A 261 13.68 -7.92 -13.40
N VAL A 262 13.13 -7.00 -12.59
CA VAL A 262 13.87 -6.39 -11.47
C VAL A 262 14.24 -7.41 -10.40
N ARG A 263 13.34 -8.36 -10.12
CA ARG A 263 13.62 -9.44 -9.15
C ARG A 263 14.74 -10.35 -9.63
N LEU A 264 14.65 -10.76 -10.88
CA LEU A 264 15.66 -11.59 -11.54
C LEU A 264 17.01 -10.88 -11.64
N SER A 265 17.04 -9.58 -11.99
CA SER A 265 18.27 -8.79 -12.02
C SER A 265 19.00 -8.86 -10.68
N ARG A 266 18.29 -8.72 -9.57
CA ARG A 266 18.87 -8.84 -8.23
C ARG A 266 19.40 -10.25 -7.94
N PHE A 267 18.65 -11.29 -8.30
CA PHE A 267 19.08 -12.66 -8.11
C PHE A 267 20.35 -12.96 -8.92
N TYR A 268 20.43 -12.54 -10.17
CA TYR A 268 21.62 -12.70 -11.00
C TYR A 268 22.81 -11.86 -10.49
N THR A 269 22.57 -10.66 -9.94
CA THR A 269 23.66 -9.88 -9.32
C THR A 269 24.27 -10.61 -8.14
N PHE A 270 23.43 -11.24 -7.28
CA PHE A 270 23.93 -12.05 -6.17
C PHE A 270 24.60 -13.33 -6.63
N LEU A 271 24.14 -13.98 -7.70
CA LEU A 271 24.87 -15.10 -8.30
C LEU A 271 26.27 -14.66 -8.74
N GLY A 272 26.39 -13.53 -9.43
CA GLY A 272 27.68 -12.95 -9.81
C GLY A 272 28.57 -12.74 -8.59
N MET A 273 28.02 -12.20 -7.48
CA MET A 273 28.75 -12.01 -6.22
C MET A 273 29.21 -13.35 -5.61
N TYR A 274 28.38 -14.39 -5.63
CA TYR A 274 28.77 -15.71 -5.11
C TYR A 274 29.82 -16.37 -5.99
N PHE A 275 29.75 -16.24 -7.31
CA PHE A 275 30.78 -16.76 -8.22
C PHE A 275 32.08 -15.99 -8.10
N ALA A 276 32.06 -14.68 -7.86
CA ALA A 276 33.27 -13.91 -7.54
C ALA A 276 33.97 -14.47 -6.28
N GLN A 277 33.21 -14.77 -5.22
CA GLN A 277 33.75 -15.36 -3.98
C GLN A 277 34.30 -16.78 -4.16
N LEU A 278 33.97 -17.47 -5.24
CA LEU A 278 34.53 -18.78 -5.62
C LEU A 278 35.64 -18.70 -6.65
N ASP A 279 36.10 -17.49 -6.98
CA ASP A 279 37.08 -17.24 -8.04
C ASP A 279 36.69 -17.90 -9.39
N ASN A 280 35.41 -17.74 -9.74
CA ASN A 280 34.86 -18.22 -11.01
C ASN A 280 34.39 -17.02 -11.87
N PRO A 281 35.34 -16.35 -12.56
CA PRO A 281 35.04 -15.14 -13.32
C PRO A 281 34.10 -15.39 -14.51
N TYR A 282 34.11 -16.56 -15.11
CA TYR A 282 33.23 -16.86 -16.24
C TYR A 282 31.75 -16.79 -15.81
N GLU A 283 31.35 -17.57 -14.83
CA GLU A 283 29.97 -17.58 -14.32
C GLU A 283 29.58 -16.24 -13.67
N MET A 284 30.54 -15.55 -13.05
CA MET A 284 30.36 -14.20 -12.52
C MET A 284 29.92 -13.24 -13.62
N TYR A 285 30.68 -13.13 -14.72
CA TYR A 285 30.37 -12.23 -15.82
C TYR A 285 29.05 -12.58 -16.50
N GLU A 286 28.79 -13.85 -16.80
CA GLU A 286 27.53 -14.31 -17.39
C GLU A 286 26.32 -13.90 -16.51
N SER A 287 26.46 -14.03 -15.18
CA SER A 287 25.42 -13.63 -14.25
C SER A 287 25.23 -12.11 -14.24
N LEU A 288 26.31 -11.31 -14.25
CA LEU A 288 26.25 -9.86 -14.22
C LEU A 288 25.71 -9.27 -15.52
N GLU A 289 26.06 -9.84 -16.68
CA GLU A 289 25.51 -9.45 -17.98
C GLU A 289 23.99 -9.66 -18.02
N LYS A 290 23.54 -10.81 -17.53
CA LYS A 290 22.11 -11.09 -17.42
C LYS A 290 21.39 -10.16 -16.43
N ALA A 291 22.01 -9.85 -15.29
CA ALA A 291 21.48 -8.89 -14.34
C ALA A 291 21.34 -7.49 -14.96
N LYS A 292 22.37 -7.02 -15.68
CA LYS A 292 22.38 -5.74 -16.40
C LYS A 292 21.26 -5.65 -17.43
N GLU A 293 21.13 -6.69 -18.28
CA GLU A 293 20.08 -6.77 -19.30
C GLU A 293 18.68 -6.63 -18.68
N LEU A 294 18.41 -7.37 -17.60
CA LEU A 294 17.12 -7.37 -16.92
C LEU A 294 16.81 -6.04 -16.22
N ALA A 295 17.82 -5.38 -15.62
CA ALA A 295 17.65 -4.05 -15.02
C ALA A 295 17.29 -3.00 -16.06
N LEU A 296 18.02 -2.96 -17.19
CA LEU A 296 17.74 -2.04 -18.30
C LEU A 296 16.37 -2.31 -18.93
N TYR A 297 15.99 -3.58 -19.07
CA TYR A 297 14.66 -3.94 -19.54
C TYR A 297 13.58 -3.40 -18.61
N TYR A 298 13.70 -3.58 -17.30
CA TYR A 298 12.75 -3.06 -16.34
C TYR A 298 12.62 -1.53 -16.42
N ASP A 299 13.74 -0.81 -16.48
CA ASP A 299 13.76 0.66 -16.58
C ASP A 299 13.14 1.17 -17.90
N SER A 300 13.04 0.33 -18.93
CA SER A 300 12.39 0.65 -20.21
C SER A 300 10.87 0.48 -20.21
N LEU A 301 10.29 -0.18 -19.19
CA LEU A 301 8.86 -0.43 -19.11
C LEU A 301 8.11 0.87 -18.78
N SER A 302 7.35 1.37 -19.75
CA SER A 302 6.64 2.65 -19.65
C SER A 302 5.14 2.55 -19.90
N GLN A 303 4.64 1.38 -20.26
CA GLN A 303 3.23 1.15 -20.62
C GLN A 303 2.70 -0.09 -19.90
N ASN A 304 1.37 -0.13 -19.78
CA ASN A 304 0.69 -1.33 -19.28
C ASN A 304 0.86 -2.47 -20.27
N GLU A 305 1.50 -3.54 -19.84
CA GLU A 305 1.78 -4.71 -20.65
C GLU A 305 1.19 -5.98 -20.02
N LYS A 306 0.69 -6.88 -20.88
CA LYS A 306 0.16 -8.17 -20.43
C LYS A 306 1.26 -9.21 -20.35
N TYR A 307 1.18 -10.04 -19.33
CA TYR A 307 1.92 -11.30 -19.33
C TYR A 307 1.39 -12.21 -20.45
N THR A 308 2.27 -12.95 -21.09
CA THR A 308 1.96 -13.79 -22.24
C THR A 308 2.02 -15.28 -21.93
N SER A 309 2.73 -15.69 -20.88
CA SER A 309 2.73 -17.08 -20.40
C SER A 309 1.33 -17.56 -20.01
N ILE A 310 0.93 -18.74 -20.50
CA ILE A 310 -0.47 -19.22 -20.44
C ILE A 310 -1.05 -19.27 -19.04
N GLN A 311 -0.25 -19.55 -18.02
CA GLN A 311 -0.68 -19.63 -16.62
C GLN A 311 -0.95 -18.28 -15.96
N ILE A 312 -0.63 -17.15 -16.63
CA ILE A 312 -0.75 -15.79 -16.07
C ILE A 312 -1.21 -14.74 -17.10
N ASN A 313 -1.67 -15.16 -18.29
CA ASN A 313 -1.95 -14.26 -19.42
C ASN A 313 -3.20 -13.38 -19.28
N SER A 314 -3.96 -13.53 -18.20
CA SER A 314 -5.03 -12.58 -17.84
C SER A 314 -4.51 -11.39 -17.03
N GLN A 315 -3.26 -11.44 -16.56
CA GLN A 315 -2.67 -10.43 -15.70
C GLN A 315 -1.94 -9.36 -16.52
N THR A 316 -2.00 -8.12 -16.02
CA THR A 316 -1.34 -6.96 -16.63
C THR A 316 -0.41 -6.34 -15.60
N TYR A 317 0.76 -5.90 -16.03
CA TYR A 317 1.64 -5.06 -15.26
C TYR A 317 1.29 -3.58 -15.50
N HIS A 318 1.11 -2.83 -14.42
CA HIS A 318 0.77 -1.41 -14.43
C HIS A 318 1.92 -0.60 -13.80
N PRO A 319 2.86 -0.04 -14.60
CA PRO A 319 3.97 0.76 -14.09
C PRO A 319 3.50 1.94 -13.22
N ASP A 320 2.44 2.62 -13.64
CA ASP A 320 1.90 3.79 -12.93
C ASP A 320 1.30 3.46 -11.55
N GLU A 321 0.93 2.21 -11.33
CA GLU A 321 0.40 1.72 -10.04
C GLU A 321 1.52 1.17 -9.14
N THR A 322 2.74 1.04 -9.66
CA THR A 322 3.88 0.54 -8.92
C THR A 322 4.58 1.69 -8.21
N ILE A 323 4.60 1.64 -6.88
CA ILE A 323 5.28 2.66 -6.07
C ILE A 323 6.79 2.45 -6.18
N THR A 324 7.47 3.39 -6.80
CA THR A 324 8.93 3.47 -6.80
C THR A 324 9.37 4.36 -5.64
N ASN A 325 9.84 3.75 -4.55
CA ASN A 325 10.31 4.46 -3.36
C ASN A 325 11.77 4.93 -3.47
N ALA A 326 12.38 4.86 -4.64
CA ALA A 326 13.77 5.21 -4.88
C ALA A 326 13.87 6.24 -6.01
N GLU A 327 14.72 7.23 -5.81
CA GLU A 327 15.12 8.18 -6.87
C GLU A 327 15.96 7.50 -7.97
N TRP A 328 16.42 6.26 -7.74
CA TRP A 328 17.33 5.51 -8.58
C TRP A 328 16.58 4.53 -9.48
N THR A 329 17.01 4.46 -10.73
CA THR A 329 16.63 3.39 -11.65
C THR A 329 17.18 2.03 -11.16
N ASP A 330 16.60 0.93 -11.62
CA ASP A 330 17.12 -0.40 -11.26
C ASP A 330 18.52 -0.66 -11.84
N PHE A 331 18.85 -0.04 -12.94
CA PHE A 331 20.22 -0.07 -13.46
C PHE A 331 21.20 0.69 -12.54
N GLU A 332 20.80 1.80 -11.94
CA GLU A 332 21.63 2.50 -10.94
C GLU A 332 21.81 1.67 -9.67
N VAL A 333 20.77 1.00 -9.23
CA VAL A 333 20.86 0.03 -8.12
C VAL A 333 21.82 -1.10 -8.46
N PHE A 334 21.72 -1.67 -9.66
CA PHE A 334 22.66 -2.68 -10.14
C PHE A 334 24.12 -2.16 -10.09
N LYS A 335 24.41 -0.97 -10.63
CA LYS A 335 25.74 -0.34 -10.58
C LYS A 335 26.25 -0.15 -9.16
N ASP A 336 25.36 0.24 -8.23
CA ASP A 336 25.73 0.40 -6.83
C ASP A 336 26.10 -0.94 -6.18
N MET A 337 25.37 -1.99 -6.50
CA MET A 337 25.69 -3.33 -6.02
C MET A 337 27.06 -3.84 -6.49
N LEU A 338 27.56 -3.41 -7.64
CA LEU A 338 28.91 -3.74 -8.13
C LEU A 338 30.04 -3.12 -7.30
N LYS A 339 29.74 -2.15 -6.43
CA LYS A 339 30.71 -1.53 -5.52
C LYS A 339 31.01 -2.40 -4.29
N ARG A 340 30.33 -3.56 -4.13
CA ARG A 340 30.53 -4.45 -2.99
C ARG A 340 31.91 -5.12 -3.03
N GLU A 341 32.45 -5.36 -1.84
CA GLU A 341 33.78 -5.96 -1.61
C GLU A 341 34.04 -7.25 -2.41
N ALA A 342 33.01 -8.07 -2.61
CA ALA A 342 33.10 -9.31 -3.36
C ALA A 342 33.62 -9.13 -4.80
N PHE A 343 33.57 -7.93 -5.35
CA PHE A 343 34.01 -7.62 -6.73
C PHE A 343 35.34 -6.85 -6.79
N ASP A 344 36.00 -6.57 -5.65
CA ASP A 344 37.19 -5.70 -5.62
C ASP A 344 38.32 -6.19 -6.52
N GLU A 345 38.58 -7.50 -6.55
CA GLU A 345 39.62 -8.10 -7.37
C GLU A 345 39.35 -8.03 -8.90
N PHE A 346 38.09 -7.84 -9.28
CA PHE A 346 37.65 -7.83 -10.68
C PHE A 346 37.48 -6.42 -11.26
N ARG A 347 37.39 -5.37 -10.40
CA ARG A 347 37.09 -3.98 -10.83
C ARG A 347 38.10 -3.38 -11.82
N THR A 348 39.33 -3.85 -11.80
CA THR A 348 40.39 -3.36 -12.71
C THR A 348 40.41 -4.06 -14.07
N GLN A 349 39.59 -5.09 -14.23
CA GLN A 349 39.51 -5.85 -15.48
C GLN A 349 38.64 -5.11 -16.50
N GLU A 350 39.07 -5.06 -17.74
CA GLU A 350 38.42 -4.34 -18.85
C GLU A 350 36.93 -4.76 -19.00
N ARG A 351 36.66 -6.07 -18.90
CA ARG A 351 35.28 -6.62 -18.99
C ARG A 351 34.36 -6.16 -17.83
N PHE A 352 34.89 -5.77 -16.68
CA PHE A 352 34.12 -5.29 -15.55
C PHE A 352 33.73 -3.81 -15.68
N LEU A 353 34.48 -3.05 -16.51
CA LEU A 353 34.30 -1.62 -16.68
C LEU A 353 33.25 -1.27 -17.76
N HIS A 354 32.86 -2.23 -18.59
CA HIS A 354 31.88 -2.12 -19.67
C HIS A 354 30.61 -2.94 -19.42
#